data_b0946306474542bb0e498d9d77419734
#
_entry.id   b0946306474542bb0e498d9d77419734
#
_cell.length_a   1.000
_cell.length_b   1.000
_cell.length_c   1.000
_cell.angle_alpha   90.00
_cell.angle_beta   90.00
_cell.angle_gamma   90.00
#
_symmetry.space_group_name_H-M   'P 1'
#
loop_
_entity.id
_entity.type
_entity.pdbx_description
1 polymer ?
#
loop_
_entity_poly.entity_id
_entity_poly.type
_entity_poly.pdbx_seq_one_letter_code
_entity_poly.pdbx_strand_id
1 'polypeptide(L)'
;MKRAYGLEIPETVEEAIDLDRTALLVYDMQVGILRQLRHGGEIIAKVADVLAVAREVGLRTCFLRHMSLPKNLMGVFQMRQALAWQRKASMDDVHPWFLQGSDAHAVVPELAPRETEAVFDKIGMSAFEGTPLDTALRDCGVRVFVIVGVALEIGIEPTVRQGADLGYIPVVVEDACGAGDDDAGKRALASLRYMGDAMFTTVSEITTLLRRAHRNQSGAP
;
A
#
# COMPACT_ATOMS: atom_id res chain seq x y z
N MET A 1 18.30 -2.69 -17.47
CA MET A 1 18.72 -1.35 -17.01
C MET A 1 19.20 -0.50 -18.17
N LYS A 2 18.42 0.47 -18.57
CA LYS A 2 18.86 1.48 -19.56
C LYS A 2 19.62 2.61 -18.88
N ARG A 3 20.57 3.20 -19.60
CA ARG A 3 21.33 4.37 -19.12
C ARG A 3 21.21 5.51 -20.09
N ALA A 4 20.74 6.67 -19.63
CA ALA A 4 20.63 7.89 -20.43
C ALA A 4 20.79 9.12 -19.55
N TYR A 5 21.54 10.12 -20.01
CA TYR A 5 21.72 11.42 -19.33
C TYR A 5 22.16 11.32 -17.87
N GLY A 6 23.00 10.32 -17.54
CA GLY A 6 23.44 10.05 -16.15
C GLY A 6 22.41 9.34 -15.29
N LEU A 7 21.26 8.92 -15.84
CA LEU A 7 20.23 8.19 -15.14
C LEU A 7 20.34 6.68 -15.40
N GLU A 8 20.01 5.89 -14.39
CA GLU A 8 19.76 4.46 -14.50
C GLU A 8 18.25 4.22 -14.47
N ILE A 9 17.72 3.68 -15.56
CA ILE A 9 16.29 3.51 -15.80
C ILE A 9 15.99 2.00 -15.80
N PRO A 10 15.39 1.47 -14.72
CA PRO A 10 15.04 0.06 -14.66
C PRO A 10 13.90 -0.27 -15.62
N GLU A 11 14.03 -1.40 -16.33
CA GLU A 11 13.00 -1.90 -17.24
C GLU A 11 12.23 -3.08 -16.65
N THR A 12 12.76 -3.69 -15.58
CA THR A 12 12.16 -4.83 -14.88
C THR A 12 12.13 -4.59 -13.38
N VAL A 13 11.23 -5.30 -12.67
CA VAL A 13 11.16 -5.26 -11.20
C VAL A 13 12.50 -5.68 -10.59
N GLU A 14 13.17 -6.68 -11.16
CA GLU A 14 14.48 -7.13 -10.69
C GLU A 14 15.54 -6.03 -10.76
N GLU A 15 15.54 -5.24 -11.82
CA GLU A 15 16.46 -4.11 -11.99
C GLU A 15 16.13 -2.93 -11.07
N ALA A 16 14.85 -2.79 -10.66
CA ALA A 16 14.40 -1.72 -9.78
C ALA A 16 14.71 -2.03 -8.30
N ILE A 17 14.62 -3.29 -7.86
CA ILE A 17 14.75 -3.67 -6.46
C ILE A 17 16.21 -3.58 -6.00
N ASP A 18 16.43 -2.66 -5.07
CA ASP A 18 17.62 -2.49 -4.25
C ASP A 18 17.14 -2.42 -2.79
N LEU A 19 17.52 -3.36 -1.93
CA LEU A 19 16.99 -3.48 -0.56
C LEU A 19 17.23 -2.22 0.28
N ASP A 20 18.35 -1.53 0.06
CA ASP A 20 18.69 -0.31 0.79
C ASP A 20 17.81 0.89 0.36
N ARG A 21 17.24 0.83 -0.84
CA ARG A 21 16.46 1.89 -1.48
C ARG A 21 15.00 1.50 -1.75
N THR A 22 14.58 0.35 -1.23
CA THR A 22 13.21 -0.15 -1.38
C THR A 22 12.50 -0.16 -0.03
N ALA A 23 11.20 0.14 -0.03
CA ALA A 23 10.31 -0.03 1.11
C ALA A 23 9.07 -0.86 0.75
N LEU A 24 8.49 -1.55 1.72
CA LEU A 24 7.18 -2.18 1.61
C LEU A 24 6.12 -1.27 2.21
N LEU A 25 5.06 -1.00 1.46
CA LEU A 25 3.85 -0.32 1.93
C LEU A 25 2.73 -1.36 2.09
N VAL A 26 2.28 -1.55 3.32
CA VAL A 26 1.13 -2.39 3.67
C VAL A 26 -0.08 -1.48 3.82
N TYR A 27 -0.95 -1.47 2.81
CA TYR A 27 -1.99 -0.48 2.66
C TYR A 27 -3.34 -0.97 3.18
N ASP A 28 -3.89 -0.26 4.17
CA ASP A 28 -5.25 -0.38 4.74
C ASP A 28 -5.67 -1.82 5.14
N MET A 29 -4.73 -2.65 5.60
CA MET A 29 -5.01 -4.01 6.07
C MET A 29 -5.66 -4.01 7.46
N GLN A 30 -6.79 -3.30 7.55
CA GLN A 30 -7.54 -3.04 8.79
C GLN A 30 -8.73 -4.00 8.96
N VAL A 31 -9.01 -4.37 10.20
CA VAL A 31 -10.11 -5.28 10.56
C VAL A 31 -11.45 -4.83 9.95
N GLY A 32 -11.77 -3.54 10.07
CA GLY A 32 -13.04 -3.01 9.58
C GLY A 32 -13.16 -2.95 8.06
N ILE A 33 -12.04 -2.83 7.32
CA ILE A 33 -12.03 -2.83 5.86
C ILE A 33 -12.13 -4.26 5.34
N LEU A 34 -11.29 -5.16 5.84
CA LEU A 34 -11.22 -6.54 5.36
C LEU A 34 -12.49 -7.36 5.61
N ARG A 35 -13.25 -7.04 6.68
CA ARG A 35 -14.57 -7.63 6.91
C ARG A 35 -15.60 -7.31 5.83
N GLN A 36 -15.39 -6.26 5.04
CA GLN A 36 -16.29 -5.85 3.96
C GLN A 36 -15.93 -6.51 2.62
N LEU A 37 -14.77 -7.15 2.52
CA LEU A 37 -14.27 -7.74 1.28
C LEU A 37 -14.61 -9.23 1.21
N ARG A 38 -15.09 -9.67 0.04
CA ARG A 38 -15.45 -11.08 -0.19
C ARG A 38 -14.26 -12.04 -0.01
N HIS A 39 -13.08 -11.62 -0.46
CA HIS A 39 -11.85 -12.41 -0.43
C HIS A 39 -10.81 -11.89 0.59
N GLY A 40 -11.26 -11.21 1.65
CA GLY A 40 -10.38 -10.61 2.66
C GLY A 40 -9.36 -11.57 3.25
N GLY A 41 -9.76 -12.81 3.58
CA GLY A 41 -8.86 -13.83 4.13
C GLY A 41 -7.74 -14.27 3.18
N GLU A 42 -8.04 -14.38 1.88
CA GLU A 42 -7.03 -14.73 0.86
C GLU A 42 -6.00 -13.61 0.69
N ILE A 43 -6.45 -12.36 0.71
CA ILE A 43 -5.55 -11.20 0.64
C ILE A 43 -4.69 -11.10 1.90
N ILE A 44 -5.24 -11.34 3.09
CA ILE A 44 -4.45 -11.39 4.34
C ILE A 44 -3.30 -12.39 4.19
N ALA A 45 -3.58 -13.62 3.73
CA ALA A 45 -2.55 -14.65 3.58
C ALA A 45 -1.45 -14.22 2.60
N LYS A 46 -1.81 -13.67 1.44
CA LYS A 46 -0.85 -13.19 0.44
C LYS A 46 -0.01 -12.01 0.92
N VAL A 47 -0.63 -11.06 1.61
CA VAL A 47 0.11 -9.94 2.23
C VAL A 47 1.04 -10.45 3.33
N ALA A 48 0.61 -11.45 4.13
CA ALA A 48 1.45 -12.06 5.15
C ALA A 48 2.70 -12.74 4.56
N ASP A 49 2.57 -13.41 3.40
CA ASP A 49 3.70 -14.03 2.70
C ASP A 49 4.73 -12.98 2.26
N VAL A 50 4.30 -11.86 1.67
CA VAL A 50 5.20 -10.76 1.28
C VAL A 50 5.84 -10.11 2.50
N LEU A 51 5.05 -9.83 3.55
CA LEU A 51 5.51 -9.20 4.78
C LEU A 51 6.53 -10.09 5.52
N ALA A 52 6.31 -11.40 5.55
CA ALA A 52 7.25 -12.34 6.16
C ALA A 52 8.63 -12.27 5.49
N VAL A 53 8.68 -12.24 4.16
CA VAL A 53 9.93 -12.11 3.42
C VAL A 53 10.55 -10.72 3.57
N ALA A 54 9.74 -9.66 3.55
CA ALA A 54 10.23 -8.31 3.80
C ALA A 54 10.94 -8.21 5.18
N ARG A 55 10.34 -8.82 6.21
CA ARG A 55 10.92 -8.94 7.56
C ARG A 55 12.17 -9.81 7.62
N GLU A 56 12.20 -10.92 6.86
CA GLU A 56 13.36 -11.81 6.73
C GLU A 56 14.58 -11.07 6.17
N VAL A 57 14.39 -10.23 5.15
CA VAL A 57 15.47 -9.51 4.48
C VAL A 57 15.74 -8.12 5.07
N GLY A 58 15.04 -7.72 6.13
CA GLY A 58 15.20 -6.41 6.77
C GLY A 58 14.70 -5.23 5.96
N LEU A 59 13.72 -5.42 5.09
CA LEU A 59 13.16 -4.36 4.26
C LEU A 59 12.38 -3.34 5.12
N ARG A 60 12.59 -2.05 4.88
CA ARG A 60 11.80 -0.98 5.52
C ARG A 60 10.33 -1.19 5.23
N THR A 61 9.50 -1.22 6.26
CA THR A 61 8.07 -1.48 6.14
C THR A 61 7.25 -0.37 6.79
N CYS A 62 6.26 0.13 6.06
CA CYS A 62 5.31 1.12 6.52
C CYS A 62 3.89 0.59 6.36
N PHE A 63 3.13 0.64 7.43
CA PHE A 63 1.69 0.37 7.42
C PHE A 63 0.93 1.68 7.26
N LEU A 64 -0.05 1.69 6.37
CA LEU A 64 -0.98 2.80 6.18
C LEU A 64 -2.33 2.36 6.71
N ARG A 65 -3.00 3.25 7.47
CA ARG A 65 -4.35 2.98 7.97
C ARG A 65 -5.28 4.14 7.62
N HIS A 66 -6.42 3.82 7.07
CA HIS A 66 -7.48 4.81 6.88
C HIS A 66 -8.12 5.15 8.23
N MET A 67 -8.29 6.45 8.50
CA MET A 67 -8.83 6.97 9.74
C MET A 67 -10.07 7.84 9.48
N SER A 68 -11.15 7.57 10.21
CA SER A 68 -12.28 8.50 10.30
C SER A 68 -12.07 9.49 11.44
N LEU A 69 -12.40 10.75 11.19
CA LEU A 69 -12.53 11.75 12.25
C LEU A 69 -13.83 11.55 13.05
N PRO A 70 -13.91 12.05 14.29
CA PRO A 70 -15.18 12.17 15.00
C PRO A 70 -16.21 12.92 14.13
N LYS A 71 -17.48 12.54 14.21
CA LYS A 71 -18.53 12.99 13.30
C LYS A 71 -18.61 14.53 13.15
N ASN A 72 -18.44 15.25 14.24
CA ASN A 72 -18.45 16.71 14.26
C ASN A 72 -17.23 17.38 13.60
N LEU A 73 -16.19 16.60 13.29
CA LEU A 73 -14.98 17.04 12.58
C LEU A 73 -14.91 16.50 11.15
N MET A 74 -15.85 15.63 10.74
CA MET A 74 -15.95 15.15 9.37
C MET A 74 -16.37 16.30 8.46
N GLY A 75 -15.45 16.72 7.59
CA GLY A 75 -15.71 17.75 6.57
C GLY A 75 -16.50 17.21 5.37
N VAL A 76 -16.68 18.07 4.36
CA VAL A 76 -17.45 17.75 3.15
C VAL A 76 -16.97 16.46 2.47
N PHE A 77 -15.66 16.29 2.34
CA PHE A 77 -15.06 15.12 1.71
C PHE A 77 -15.40 13.81 2.44
N GLN A 78 -15.09 13.72 3.73
CA GLN A 78 -15.37 12.50 4.52
C GLN A 78 -16.87 12.21 4.62
N MET A 79 -17.69 13.24 4.80
CA MET A 79 -19.15 13.07 4.92
C MET A 79 -19.75 12.55 3.61
N ARG A 80 -19.34 13.09 2.45
CA ARG A 80 -19.80 12.60 1.15
C ARG A 80 -19.40 11.15 0.89
N GLN A 81 -18.16 10.79 1.23
CA GLN A 81 -17.71 9.40 1.10
C GLN A 81 -18.48 8.47 2.04
N ALA A 82 -18.64 8.86 3.30
CA ALA A 82 -19.37 8.07 4.28
C ALA A 82 -20.84 7.85 3.87
N LEU A 83 -21.53 8.87 3.36
CA LEU A 83 -22.88 8.73 2.80
C LEU A 83 -22.92 7.66 1.69
N ALA A 84 -22.00 7.74 0.73
CA ALA A 84 -21.94 6.83 -0.40
C ALA A 84 -21.62 5.39 0.04
N TRP A 85 -20.57 5.19 0.83
CA TRP A 85 -20.10 3.88 1.25
C TRP A 85 -21.07 3.19 2.22
N GLN A 86 -21.67 3.97 3.13
CA GLN A 86 -22.65 3.46 4.07
C GLN A 86 -24.06 3.39 3.50
N ARG A 87 -24.25 3.85 2.24
CA ARG A 87 -25.57 3.91 1.56
C ARG A 87 -26.63 4.60 2.40
N LYS A 88 -26.28 5.76 2.99
CA LYS A 88 -27.17 6.57 3.83
C LYS A 88 -27.71 7.77 3.06
N ALA A 89 -28.96 8.12 3.33
CA ALA A 89 -29.62 9.30 2.75
C ALA A 89 -29.40 10.55 3.62
N SER A 90 -29.22 10.38 4.93
CA SER A 90 -29.03 11.47 5.89
C SER A 90 -27.64 11.44 6.51
N MET A 91 -27.07 12.62 6.73
CA MET A 91 -25.82 12.77 7.48
C MET A 91 -25.99 12.33 8.94
N ASP A 92 -27.20 12.40 9.49
CA ASP A 92 -27.48 11.96 10.86
C ASP A 92 -27.26 10.45 11.05
N ASP A 93 -27.46 9.67 9.97
CA ASP A 93 -27.29 8.22 9.96
C ASP A 93 -25.85 7.76 9.68
N VAL A 94 -24.95 8.69 9.39
CA VAL A 94 -23.53 8.38 9.15
C VAL A 94 -22.83 8.13 10.49
N HIS A 95 -22.05 7.05 10.53
CA HIS A 95 -21.20 6.70 11.66
C HIS A 95 -19.73 6.63 11.22
N PRO A 96 -18.77 7.22 11.97
CA PRO A 96 -17.36 7.04 11.68
C PRO A 96 -16.97 5.57 11.86
N TRP A 97 -16.51 4.91 10.78
CA TRP A 97 -16.21 3.46 10.84
C TRP A 97 -14.84 3.15 11.41
N PHE A 98 -13.87 4.07 11.23
CA PHE A 98 -12.46 3.85 11.53
C PHE A 98 -11.92 4.89 12.50
N LEU A 99 -12.64 5.13 13.61
CA LEU A 99 -12.14 6.03 14.66
C LEU A 99 -10.84 5.49 15.23
N GLN A 100 -9.88 6.37 15.46
CA GLN A 100 -8.61 6.02 16.06
C GLN A 100 -8.82 5.24 17.36
N GLY A 101 -8.13 4.10 17.51
CA GLY A 101 -8.22 3.22 18.67
C GLY A 101 -9.42 2.26 18.66
N SER A 102 -10.33 2.31 17.65
CA SER A 102 -11.38 1.31 17.51
C SER A 102 -10.85 -0.01 16.94
N ASP A 103 -11.56 -1.12 17.20
CA ASP A 103 -11.22 -2.43 16.61
C ASP A 103 -11.22 -2.39 15.07
N ALA A 104 -12.14 -1.63 14.48
CA ALA A 104 -12.22 -1.50 13.03
C ALA A 104 -11.01 -0.76 12.42
N HIS A 105 -10.37 0.14 13.18
CA HIS A 105 -9.17 0.86 12.78
C HIS A 105 -7.89 0.03 12.94
N ALA A 106 -7.88 -0.99 13.79
CA ALA A 106 -6.71 -1.82 14.03
C ALA A 106 -6.29 -2.59 12.77
N VAL A 107 -4.98 -2.78 12.59
CA VAL A 107 -4.45 -3.73 11.60
C VAL A 107 -4.87 -5.14 12.03
N VAL A 108 -5.18 -6.01 11.06
CA VAL A 108 -5.54 -7.40 11.35
C VAL A 108 -4.42 -8.10 12.13
N PRO A 109 -4.76 -8.95 13.13
CA PRO A 109 -3.76 -9.57 14.02
C PRO A 109 -2.68 -10.36 13.28
N GLU A 110 -3.02 -10.97 12.16
CA GLU A 110 -2.11 -11.78 11.33
C GLU A 110 -0.93 -10.97 10.78
N LEU A 111 -1.10 -9.65 10.63
CA LEU A 111 -0.10 -8.74 10.08
C LEU A 111 0.49 -7.78 11.13
N ALA A 112 0.14 -7.95 12.40
CA ALA A 112 0.49 -7.02 13.48
C ALA A 112 1.84 -6.31 13.28
N PRO A 113 1.86 -4.95 13.21
CA PRO A 113 3.09 -4.19 13.03
C PRO A 113 4.07 -4.43 14.17
N ARG A 114 5.38 -4.47 13.86
CA ARG A 114 6.46 -4.57 14.83
C ARG A 114 6.92 -3.16 15.26
N GLU A 115 7.60 -3.04 16.38
CA GLU A 115 8.17 -1.78 16.87
C GLU A 115 9.15 -1.13 15.87
N THR A 116 9.76 -1.93 15.01
CA THR A 116 10.68 -1.48 13.96
C THR A 116 9.99 -1.05 12.67
N GLU A 117 8.67 -1.12 12.60
CA GLU A 117 7.86 -0.79 11.44
C GLU A 117 7.02 0.47 11.69
N ALA A 118 6.97 1.36 10.71
CA ALA A 118 6.20 2.59 10.84
C ALA A 118 4.69 2.33 10.61
N VAL A 119 3.84 3.04 11.36
CA VAL A 119 2.40 3.03 11.15
C VAL A 119 1.91 4.46 10.98
N PHE A 120 1.31 4.77 9.84
CA PHE A 120 0.81 6.10 9.53
C PHE A 120 -0.70 6.07 9.32
N ASP A 121 -1.42 6.93 10.02
CA ASP A 121 -2.85 7.14 9.83
C ASP A 121 -3.09 8.22 8.77
N LYS A 122 -4.05 8.01 7.90
CA LYS A 122 -4.41 8.92 6.81
C LYS A 122 -5.91 9.12 6.72
N ILE A 123 -6.32 10.30 6.32
CA ILE A 123 -7.72 10.63 6.00
C ILE A 123 -7.94 10.52 4.50
N GLY A 124 -6.97 10.95 3.71
CA GLY A 124 -6.97 10.88 2.25
C GLY A 124 -6.85 9.45 1.72
N MET A 125 -7.12 9.28 0.43
CA MET A 125 -6.99 7.97 -0.23
C MET A 125 -5.53 7.65 -0.54
N SER A 126 -4.77 8.58 -1.09
CA SER A 126 -3.34 8.36 -1.26
C SER A 126 -2.61 8.27 0.09
N ALA A 127 -1.67 7.35 0.18
CA ALA A 127 -0.79 7.19 1.35
C ALA A 127 0.11 8.40 1.59
N PHE A 128 0.38 9.19 0.57
CA PHE A 128 1.23 10.38 0.65
C PHE A 128 0.48 11.63 1.10
N GLU A 129 -0.86 11.64 0.94
CA GLU A 129 -1.64 12.85 1.23
C GLU A 129 -1.85 13.04 2.73
N GLY A 130 -1.27 14.11 3.28
CA GLY A 130 -1.40 14.49 4.68
C GLY A 130 -0.70 13.56 5.67
N THR A 131 0.23 12.73 5.22
CA THR A 131 1.04 11.85 6.06
C THR A 131 2.53 12.20 5.99
N PRO A 132 3.36 11.80 6.96
CA PRO A 132 4.80 11.97 6.89
C PRO A 132 5.50 10.93 5.99
N LEU A 133 4.77 10.11 5.21
CA LEU A 133 5.33 9.01 4.43
C LEU A 133 6.42 9.47 3.46
N ASP A 134 6.17 10.50 2.65
CA ASP A 134 7.15 11.02 1.69
C ASP A 134 8.44 11.45 2.39
N THR A 135 8.32 12.20 3.48
CA THR A 135 9.48 12.64 4.27
C THR A 135 10.27 11.46 4.81
N ALA A 136 9.59 10.45 5.39
CA ALA A 136 10.24 9.28 5.96
C ALA A 136 10.96 8.45 4.89
N LEU A 137 10.33 8.23 3.72
CA LEU A 137 10.94 7.47 2.63
C LEU A 137 12.14 8.20 2.03
N ARG A 138 12.04 9.51 1.77
CA ARG A 138 13.13 10.31 1.20
C ARG A 138 14.32 10.40 2.12
N ASP A 139 14.10 10.63 3.41
CA ASP A 139 15.17 10.72 4.40
C ASP A 139 15.96 9.40 4.52
N CYS A 140 15.27 8.27 4.31
CA CYS A 140 15.89 6.95 4.21
C CYS A 140 16.52 6.63 2.84
N GLY A 141 16.46 7.53 1.86
CA GLY A 141 16.99 7.32 0.50
C GLY A 141 16.19 6.33 -0.33
N VAL A 142 14.94 6.04 0.05
CA VAL A 142 14.04 5.13 -0.69
C VAL A 142 13.70 5.72 -2.05
N ARG A 143 13.77 4.90 -3.08
CA ARG A 143 13.42 5.22 -4.48
C ARG A 143 12.31 4.34 -5.02
N VAL A 144 12.16 3.15 -4.47
CA VAL A 144 11.19 2.15 -4.90
C VAL A 144 10.28 1.83 -3.73
N PHE A 145 9.00 1.72 -3.97
CA PHE A 145 8.12 1.10 -2.99
C PHE A 145 7.34 -0.06 -3.61
N VAL A 146 7.33 -1.17 -2.87
CA VAL A 146 6.45 -2.30 -3.14
C VAL A 146 5.16 -2.07 -2.38
N ILE A 147 3.99 -2.20 -3.02
CA ILE A 147 2.71 -1.97 -2.38
C ILE A 147 1.83 -3.22 -2.42
N VAL A 148 1.24 -3.54 -1.26
CA VAL A 148 0.29 -4.63 -1.04
C VAL A 148 -0.88 -4.12 -0.21
N GLY A 149 -2.03 -4.77 -0.24
CA GLY A 149 -3.18 -4.47 0.62
C GLY A 149 -4.47 -4.17 -0.10
N VAL A 150 -5.28 -3.25 0.42
CA VAL A 150 -6.64 -2.95 -0.06
C VAL A 150 -7.01 -1.48 0.06
N ALA A 151 -7.86 -0.90 -0.84
CA ALA A 151 -8.37 -1.50 -2.04
C ALA A 151 -7.72 -0.84 -3.26
N LEU A 152 -7.55 -1.64 -4.34
CA LEU A 152 -6.89 -1.21 -5.59
C LEU A 152 -7.44 0.10 -6.12
N GLU A 153 -8.75 0.16 -6.37
CA GLU A 153 -9.44 1.28 -7.02
C GLU A 153 -9.67 2.48 -6.09
N ILE A 154 -9.58 2.28 -4.77
CA ILE A 154 -9.88 3.33 -3.78
C ILE A 154 -8.61 4.05 -3.35
N GLY A 155 -7.58 3.30 -2.96
CA GLY A 155 -6.42 3.88 -2.31
C GLY A 155 -5.08 3.48 -2.90
N ILE A 156 -4.94 2.26 -3.43
CA ILE A 156 -3.66 1.83 -4.03
C ILE A 156 -3.40 2.60 -5.32
N GLU A 157 -4.37 2.70 -6.24
CA GLU A 157 -4.20 3.45 -7.48
C GLU A 157 -3.80 4.92 -7.25
N PRO A 158 -4.50 5.73 -6.43
CA PRO A 158 -4.06 7.10 -6.17
C PRO A 158 -2.71 7.20 -5.45
N THR A 159 -2.36 6.22 -4.60
CA THR A 159 -1.02 6.16 -3.97
C THR A 159 0.07 5.91 -4.99
N VAL A 160 -0.13 4.98 -5.92
CA VAL A 160 0.81 4.68 -7.00
C VAL A 160 1.03 5.90 -7.88
N ARG A 161 -0.04 6.58 -8.31
CA ARG A 161 0.04 7.78 -9.16
C ARG A 161 0.79 8.92 -8.47
N GLN A 162 0.39 9.25 -7.25
CA GLN A 162 1.07 10.31 -6.50
C GLN A 162 2.52 9.94 -6.19
N GLY A 163 2.81 8.67 -5.90
CA GLY A 163 4.17 8.19 -5.71
C GLY A 163 5.03 8.36 -6.97
N ALA A 164 4.49 8.04 -8.15
CA ALA A 164 5.16 8.28 -9.44
C ALA A 164 5.40 9.77 -9.69
N ASP A 165 4.41 10.63 -9.44
CA ASP A 165 4.55 12.10 -9.54
C ASP A 165 5.61 12.65 -8.58
N LEU A 166 5.77 12.04 -7.41
CA LEU A 166 6.84 12.36 -6.45
C LEU A 166 8.21 11.81 -6.85
N GLY A 167 8.30 11.00 -7.90
CA GLY A 167 9.56 10.45 -8.44
C GLY A 167 9.96 9.09 -7.87
N TYR A 168 9.07 8.41 -7.18
CA TYR A 168 9.27 7.00 -6.81
C TYR A 168 9.00 6.05 -7.97
N ILE A 169 9.49 4.84 -7.87
CA ILE A 169 9.14 3.71 -8.74
C ILE A 169 8.19 2.79 -7.97
N PRO A 170 6.87 2.86 -8.22
CA PRO A 170 5.91 1.96 -7.59
C PRO A 170 6.01 0.55 -8.18
N VAL A 171 5.97 -0.47 -7.31
CA VAL A 171 5.86 -1.89 -7.68
C VAL A 171 4.59 -2.46 -7.05
N VAL A 172 3.61 -2.80 -7.85
CA VAL A 172 2.32 -3.35 -7.39
C VAL A 172 2.39 -4.88 -7.38
N VAL A 173 2.16 -5.50 -6.22
CA VAL A 173 2.03 -6.95 -6.11
C VAL A 173 0.56 -7.31 -6.36
N GLU A 174 0.23 -7.61 -7.62
CA GLU A 174 -1.14 -7.66 -8.11
C GLU A 174 -2.04 -8.63 -7.35
N ASP A 175 -1.53 -9.82 -7.07
CA ASP A 175 -2.27 -10.86 -6.39
C ASP A 175 -2.28 -10.73 -4.85
N ALA A 176 -1.54 -9.76 -4.30
CA ALA A 176 -1.61 -9.31 -2.91
C ALA A 176 -2.33 -7.96 -2.76
N CYS A 177 -2.97 -7.47 -3.83
CA CYS A 177 -3.79 -6.27 -3.81
C CYS A 177 -5.26 -6.63 -4.06
N GLY A 178 -6.09 -6.44 -3.03
CA GLY A 178 -7.54 -6.69 -3.13
C GLY A 178 -8.30 -5.47 -3.65
N ALA A 179 -9.54 -5.69 -4.09
CA ALA A 179 -10.46 -4.67 -4.55
C ALA A 179 -11.74 -4.67 -3.72
N GLY A 180 -12.39 -3.52 -3.59
CA GLY A 180 -13.74 -3.40 -3.03
C GLY A 180 -14.81 -3.83 -4.03
N ASP A 181 -14.55 -3.57 -5.31
CA ASP A 181 -15.33 -4.03 -6.45
C ASP A 181 -14.39 -4.63 -7.50
N ASP A 182 -14.63 -5.89 -7.90
CA ASP A 182 -13.74 -6.64 -8.79
C ASP A 182 -13.53 -5.95 -10.16
N ASP A 183 -14.58 -5.35 -10.71
CA ASP A 183 -14.49 -4.69 -12.02
C ASP A 183 -13.81 -3.32 -11.91
N ALA A 184 -14.02 -2.59 -10.81
CA ALA A 184 -13.29 -1.36 -10.53
C ALA A 184 -11.79 -1.64 -10.31
N GLY A 185 -11.44 -2.69 -9.57
CA GLY A 185 -10.05 -3.12 -9.37
C GLY A 185 -9.35 -3.48 -10.67
N LYS A 186 -10.02 -4.25 -11.56
CA LYS A 186 -9.48 -4.57 -12.90
C LYS A 186 -9.24 -3.31 -13.73
N ARG A 187 -10.16 -2.34 -13.69
CA ARG A 187 -10.00 -1.06 -14.39
C ARG A 187 -8.83 -0.25 -13.84
N ALA A 188 -8.66 -0.24 -12.51
CA ALA A 188 -7.53 0.44 -11.85
C ALA A 188 -6.19 -0.13 -12.32
N LEU A 189 -6.02 -1.47 -12.30
CA LEU A 189 -4.81 -2.12 -12.81
C LEU A 189 -4.57 -1.85 -14.29
N ALA A 190 -5.62 -1.93 -15.11
CA ALA A 190 -5.52 -1.66 -16.56
C ALA A 190 -5.11 -0.20 -16.81
N SER A 191 -5.65 0.73 -16.02
CA SER A 191 -5.31 2.16 -16.11
C SER A 191 -3.85 2.43 -15.73
N LEU A 192 -3.37 1.86 -14.63
CA LEU A 192 -1.97 1.98 -14.19
C LEU A 192 -1.00 1.39 -15.23
N ARG A 193 -1.34 0.24 -15.84
CA ARG A 193 -0.54 -0.34 -16.92
C ARG A 193 -0.48 0.53 -18.17
N TYR A 194 -1.62 1.10 -18.56
CA TYR A 194 -1.68 1.99 -19.74
C TYR A 194 -0.83 3.24 -19.54
N MET A 195 -0.85 3.84 -18.37
CA MET A 195 -0.08 5.05 -18.06
C MET A 195 1.41 4.78 -17.83
N GLY A 196 1.78 3.56 -17.46
CA GLY A 196 3.16 3.23 -17.10
C GLY A 196 3.58 3.77 -15.73
N ASP A 197 2.63 4.04 -14.86
CA ASP A 197 2.87 4.61 -13.52
C ASP A 197 3.53 3.61 -12.56
N ALA A 198 3.48 2.32 -12.85
CA ALA A 198 3.98 1.28 -11.97
C ALA A 198 4.59 0.10 -12.73
N MET A 199 5.44 -0.64 -12.03
CA MET A 199 5.81 -2.00 -12.37
C MET A 199 4.88 -2.99 -11.67
N PHE A 200 4.72 -4.19 -12.22
CA PHE A 200 3.81 -5.20 -11.70
C PHE A 200 4.54 -6.52 -11.45
N THR A 201 4.14 -7.19 -10.38
CA THR A 201 4.71 -8.48 -9.98
C THR A 201 3.66 -9.31 -9.22
N THR A 202 4.02 -10.53 -8.87
CA THR A 202 3.22 -11.43 -8.03
C THR A 202 3.91 -11.72 -6.71
N VAL A 203 3.18 -12.27 -5.72
CA VAL A 203 3.75 -12.72 -4.44
C VAL A 203 4.95 -13.65 -4.66
N SER A 204 4.80 -14.62 -5.55
CA SER A 204 5.86 -15.60 -5.84
C SER A 204 7.13 -14.95 -6.41
N GLU A 205 6.96 -14.03 -7.35
CA GLU A 205 8.08 -13.33 -7.99
C GLU A 205 8.78 -12.38 -7.02
N ILE A 206 8.04 -11.50 -6.35
CA ILE A 206 8.64 -10.49 -5.45
C ILE A 206 9.36 -11.15 -4.27
N THR A 207 8.78 -12.18 -3.67
CA THR A 207 9.42 -12.90 -2.54
C THR A 207 10.70 -13.58 -2.95
N THR A 208 10.74 -14.16 -4.16
CA THR A 208 11.96 -14.75 -4.75
C THR A 208 13.02 -13.68 -5.01
N LEU A 209 12.62 -12.54 -5.60
CA LEU A 209 13.52 -11.41 -5.89
C LEU A 209 14.14 -10.82 -4.62
N LEU A 210 13.34 -10.57 -3.60
CA LEU A 210 13.82 -10.02 -2.32
C LEU A 210 14.85 -10.94 -1.66
N ARG A 211 14.58 -12.24 -1.58
CA ARG A 211 15.54 -13.22 -1.03
C ARG A 211 16.82 -13.30 -1.84
N ARG A 212 16.73 -13.21 -3.18
CA ARG A 212 17.91 -13.21 -4.06
C ARG A 212 18.74 -11.96 -3.86
N ALA A 213 18.11 -10.79 -3.80
CA ALA A 213 18.79 -9.52 -3.51
C ALA A 213 19.52 -9.57 -2.17
N HIS A 214 18.89 -10.12 -1.13
CA HIS A 214 19.50 -10.28 0.19
C HIS A 214 20.74 -11.17 0.18
N ARG A 215 20.68 -12.34 -0.50
CA ARG A 215 21.86 -13.22 -0.65
C ARG A 215 23.01 -12.52 -1.36
N ASN A 216 22.71 -11.75 -2.42
CA ASN A 216 23.73 -11.03 -3.19
C ASN A 216 24.42 -9.93 -2.36
N GLN A 217 23.69 -9.25 -1.46
CA GLN A 217 24.25 -8.23 -0.57
C GLN A 217 25.03 -8.83 0.60
N SER A 218 24.57 -9.95 1.16
CA SER A 218 25.22 -10.59 2.31
C SER A 218 26.47 -11.39 1.96
N GLY A 219 26.80 -11.55 0.67
CA GLY A 219 27.95 -12.33 0.22
C GLY A 219 27.85 -13.82 0.56
N ALA A 220 26.66 -14.29 0.92
CA ALA A 220 26.42 -15.71 1.25
C ALA A 220 26.40 -16.57 -0.04
N PRO A 221 27.17 -17.69 -0.08
CA PRO A 221 27.22 -18.56 -1.24
C PRO A 221 25.89 -19.27 -1.52
#